data_c5eb2b2ad4d6c1694a9bd63b3383b363
#
_entry.id   c5eb2b2ad4d6c1694a9bd63b3383b363
#
_cell.length_a   1.000
_cell.length_b   1.000
_cell.length_c   1.000
_cell.angle_alpha   90.00
_cell.angle_beta   90.00
_cell.angle_gamma   90.00
#
_symmetry.space_group_name_H-M   'P 1'
#
loop_
_entity.id
_entity.type
_entity.pdbx_description
1 polymer ?
#
loop_
_entity_poly.entity_id
_entity_poly.type
_entity_poly.pdbx_seq_one_letter_code
_entity_poly.pdbx_strand_id
1 'polypeptide(L)'
;MWTRAELKQKAKMALKRNYWKTVLISLLLALLVGAGAGSSSAGARGAAGSAGGVASYSSTDSTADTGEWLDEDDEPFFDPDMTGGEIAFAIVCIVIFVALFAAVILALAILFDALLINPAMVGTRRFFLLNLNSKAEVKEVGYGFDSNYKNIATVMFWRDLYIVLWSLLLIIPGIVKSYEYRMIAYLLAENPNMTKDEAFAISRQMMDGQKWKAFVLDLSFIGWKLLSVLTLGILSTFYVKPYKNMTDAALYEALKNNGAAAYIPQEE
;
A
#
# COMPACT_ATOMS: atom_id res chain seq x y z
N MET A 1 25.37 18.40 -1.12
CA MET A 1 25.12 17.13 -0.40
C MET A 1 24.04 17.42 0.62
N TRP A 2 22.95 16.67 0.67
CA TRP A 2 21.81 16.94 1.55
C TRP A 2 22.02 16.39 2.97
N THR A 3 21.42 17.05 3.96
CA THR A 3 21.40 16.60 5.36
C THR A 3 19.95 16.29 5.80
N ARG A 4 19.80 15.39 6.76
CA ARG A 4 18.48 15.03 7.33
C ARG A 4 17.80 16.24 7.99
N ALA A 5 18.59 17.12 8.60
CA ALA A 5 18.07 18.31 9.25
C ALA A 5 17.47 19.29 8.24
N GLU A 6 18.17 19.57 7.14
CA GLU A 6 17.68 20.44 6.05
C GLU A 6 16.38 19.93 5.44
N LEU A 7 16.31 18.64 5.08
CA LEU A 7 15.10 18.04 4.52
C LEU A 7 13.92 18.17 5.47
N LYS A 8 14.12 17.85 6.74
CA LYS A 8 13.08 17.96 7.77
C LYS A 8 12.65 19.40 8.01
N GLN A 9 13.57 20.34 8.00
CA GLN A 9 13.27 21.76 8.14
C GLN A 9 12.44 22.27 6.96
N LYS A 10 12.85 21.96 5.72
CA LYS A 10 12.11 22.31 4.50
C LYS A 10 10.70 21.72 4.50
N ALA A 11 10.58 20.44 4.81
CA ALA A 11 9.30 19.74 4.93
C ALA A 11 8.40 20.38 5.98
N LYS A 12 8.94 20.78 7.14
CA LYS A 12 8.18 21.42 8.22
C LYS A 12 7.66 22.81 7.83
N MET A 13 8.47 23.58 7.11
CA MET A 13 8.04 24.90 6.60
C MET A 13 6.91 24.76 5.57
N ALA A 14 7.07 23.83 4.61
CA ALA A 14 6.06 23.56 3.60
C ALA A 14 4.76 23.02 4.21
N LEU A 15 4.87 22.11 5.20
CA LEU A 15 3.72 21.59 5.94
C LEU A 15 2.93 22.71 6.64
N LYS A 16 3.61 23.63 7.32
CA LYS A 16 2.94 24.76 8.00
C LYS A 16 2.20 25.67 7.03
N ARG A 17 2.73 25.88 5.81
CA ARG A 17 2.14 26.77 4.80
C ARG A 17 0.80 26.29 4.27
N ASN A 18 0.59 24.98 4.17
CA ASN A 18 -0.61 24.36 3.57
C ASN A 18 -1.06 23.12 4.35
N TYR A 19 -1.13 23.25 5.68
CA TYR A 19 -1.29 22.14 6.61
C TYR A 19 -2.51 21.26 6.31
N TRP A 20 -3.70 21.85 6.26
CA TRP A 20 -4.94 21.08 6.13
C TRP A 20 -5.03 20.32 4.80
N LYS A 21 -4.62 20.93 3.70
CA LYS A 21 -4.59 20.24 2.40
C LYS A 21 -3.56 19.10 2.40
N THR A 22 -2.40 19.30 3.01
CA THR A 22 -1.36 18.26 3.14
C THR A 22 -1.82 17.09 4.00
N VAL A 23 -2.54 17.36 5.10
CA VAL A 23 -3.15 16.33 5.95
C VAL A 23 -4.21 15.56 5.17
N LEU A 24 -5.12 16.24 4.49
CA LEU A 24 -6.20 15.64 3.70
C LEU A 24 -5.63 14.69 2.64
N ILE A 25 -4.63 15.13 1.87
CA ILE A 25 -4.03 14.31 0.81
C ILE A 25 -3.20 13.16 1.39
N SER A 26 -2.52 13.37 2.52
CA SER A 26 -1.83 12.28 3.22
C SER A 26 -2.81 11.25 3.78
N LEU A 27 -3.99 11.67 4.23
CA LEU A 27 -5.06 10.79 4.65
C LEU A 27 -5.64 10.03 3.45
N LEU A 28 -5.93 10.73 2.34
CA LEU A 28 -6.40 10.10 1.11
C LEU A 28 -5.42 9.02 0.62
N LEU A 29 -4.12 9.35 0.57
CA LEU A 29 -3.07 8.38 0.20
C LEU A 29 -3.04 7.19 1.17
N ALA A 30 -3.21 7.44 2.46
CA ALA A 30 -3.23 6.38 3.47
C ALA A 30 -4.46 5.46 3.33
N LEU A 31 -5.61 6.01 2.96
CA LEU A 31 -6.83 5.24 2.69
C LEU A 31 -6.68 4.42 1.40
N LEU A 32 -6.16 5.02 0.32
CA LEU A 32 -5.94 4.31 -0.94
C LEU A 32 -4.95 3.15 -0.77
N VAL A 33 -3.78 3.40 -0.19
CA VAL A 33 -2.76 2.36 0.05
C VAL A 33 -3.24 1.37 1.12
N GLY A 34 -3.98 1.83 2.13
CA GLY A 34 -4.55 0.97 3.18
C GLY A 34 -5.67 0.08 2.67
N ALA A 35 -6.47 0.51 1.71
CA ALA A 35 -7.48 -0.31 1.07
C ALA A 35 -6.88 -1.46 0.25
N GLY A 36 -5.73 -1.20 -0.42
CA GLY A 36 -4.97 -2.25 -1.13
C GLY A 36 -4.24 -3.22 -0.20
N ALA A 37 -3.73 -2.75 0.94
CA ALA A 37 -3.02 -3.58 1.93
C ALA A 37 -3.95 -4.24 2.97
N GLY A 38 -5.20 -3.79 3.09
CA GLY A 38 -6.15 -4.24 4.10
C GLY A 38 -6.65 -5.67 3.92
N SER A 39 -6.50 -6.26 2.73
CA SER A 39 -6.87 -7.64 2.49
C SER A 39 -5.94 -8.67 3.14
N SER A 40 -4.69 -8.29 3.48
CA SER A 40 -3.72 -9.19 4.09
C SER A 40 -3.66 -9.12 5.63
N SER A 41 -4.15 -8.02 6.25
CA SER A 41 -4.10 -7.86 7.72
C SER A 41 -5.41 -8.20 8.44
N ALA A 42 -6.55 -8.21 7.73
CA ALA A 42 -7.84 -8.60 8.30
C ALA A 42 -7.95 -10.13 8.47
N GLY A 43 -7.29 -10.93 7.62
CA GLY A 43 -7.26 -12.38 7.72
C GLY A 43 -6.51 -12.94 8.94
N ALA A 44 -5.52 -12.20 9.46
CA ALA A 44 -4.72 -12.66 10.59
C ALA A 44 -5.35 -12.36 11.98
N ARG A 45 -6.34 -11.47 12.04
CA ARG A 45 -7.05 -11.17 13.29
C ARG A 45 -8.32 -11.98 13.51
N GLY A 46 -8.88 -12.58 12.46
CA GLY A 46 -10.07 -13.44 12.53
C GLY A 46 -9.80 -14.87 12.99
N ALA A 47 -8.56 -15.38 12.84
CA ALA A 47 -8.23 -16.75 13.17
C ALA A 47 -7.84 -16.99 14.65
N ALA A 48 -7.61 -15.94 15.43
CA ALA A 48 -7.21 -16.06 16.85
C ALA A 48 -8.38 -15.94 17.85
N GLY A 49 -9.62 -15.75 17.39
CA GLY A 49 -10.78 -15.46 18.23
C GLY A 49 -11.81 -16.59 18.39
N SER A 50 -11.66 -17.75 17.75
CA SER A 50 -12.68 -18.81 17.78
C SER A 50 -12.27 -20.13 18.43
N ALA A 51 -11.16 -20.16 19.18
CA ALA A 51 -10.76 -21.33 19.97
C ALA A 51 -11.05 -21.13 21.45
N GLY A 52 -12.34 -21.04 21.83
CA GLY A 52 -12.70 -20.90 23.23
C GLY A 52 -14.20 -20.80 23.45
N GLY A 53 -14.91 -21.88 23.28
CA GLY A 53 -16.33 -21.91 23.58
C GLY A 53 -16.95 -23.27 23.35
N VAL A 54 -16.48 -24.33 24.04
CA VAL A 54 -17.27 -25.54 24.26
C VAL A 54 -18.24 -25.25 25.37
N ALA A 55 -19.41 -24.75 25.05
CA ALA A 55 -20.51 -24.70 26.00
C ALA A 55 -21.05 -26.12 26.20
N SER A 56 -20.85 -26.64 27.42
CA SER A 56 -21.50 -27.82 27.90
C SER A 56 -23.00 -27.56 28.01
N TYR A 57 -23.79 -28.25 27.21
CA TYR A 57 -25.24 -28.31 27.35
C TYR A 57 -25.58 -29.40 28.36
N SER A 58 -25.99 -29.00 29.56
CA SER A 58 -26.64 -29.90 30.51
C SER A 58 -28.09 -30.09 30.04
N SER A 59 -28.46 -31.34 29.86
CA SER A 59 -29.83 -31.78 29.63
C SER A 59 -30.71 -31.45 30.82
N THR A 60 -31.70 -30.59 30.64
CA THR A 60 -32.88 -30.54 31.52
C THR A 60 -34.08 -30.88 30.69
N ASP A 61 -34.62 -32.03 31.05
CA ASP A 61 -35.91 -32.58 30.63
C ASP A 61 -37.04 -31.58 30.95
N SER A 62 -37.81 -31.18 29.95
CA SER A 62 -39.16 -30.65 30.12
C SER A 62 -39.93 -30.92 28.84
N THR A 63 -40.75 -31.96 28.95
CA THR A 63 -41.88 -32.28 28.06
C THR A 63 -42.78 -31.06 27.89
N ALA A 64 -42.84 -30.50 26.67
CA ALA A 64 -43.95 -29.70 26.18
C ALA A 64 -44.16 -30.04 24.72
N ASP A 65 -45.23 -30.77 24.51
CA ASP A 65 -45.89 -31.04 23.25
C ASP A 65 -46.19 -29.74 22.52
N THR A 66 -45.51 -29.48 21.38
CA THR A 66 -46.00 -28.63 20.33
C THR A 66 -45.57 -29.25 19.00
N GLY A 67 -46.59 -29.80 18.34
CA GLY A 67 -46.47 -30.48 17.07
C GLY A 67 -45.90 -29.64 15.96
N GLU A 68 -45.24 -30.39 15.09
CA GLU A 68 -45.36 -30.32 13.63
C GLU A 68 -45.09 -28.97 12.98
N TRP A 69 -43.85 -28.74 12.61
CA TRP A 69 -43.35 -27.98 11.45
C TRP A 69 -41.81 -28.03 11.43
N LEU A 70 -41.22 -29.23 11.40
CA LEU A 70 -39.84 -29.39 10.94
C LEU A 70 -39.95 -30.03 9.56
N ASP A 71 -39.72 -29.23 8.52
CA ASP A 71 -39.47 -29.74 7.18
C ASP A 71 -38.22 -30.63 7.26
N GLU A 72 -38.39 -31.92 7.02
CA GLU A 72 -37.41 -33.00 7.07
C GLU A 72 -36.46 -33.02 5.87
N ASP A 73 -36.25 -31.86 5.21
CA ASP A 73 -35.41 -31.72 4.00
C ASP A 73 -34.05 -31.06 4.22
N ASP A 74 -33.60 -30.89 5.48
CA ASP A 74 -32.22 -30.53 5.75
C ASP A 74 -31.33 -31.78 5.63
N GLU A 75 -31.15 -32.29 4.42
CA GLU A 75 -30.10 -33.26 4.10
C GLU A 75 -28.77 -32.73 4.62
N PRO A 76 -28.08 -33.44 5.51
CA PRO A 76 -26.80 -32.98 6.01
C PRO A 76 -25.84 -32.82 4.86
N PHE A 77 -25.17 -31.67 4.73
CA PHE A 77 -24.21 -31.34 3.68
C PHE A 77 -23.09 -32.39 3.54
N PHE A 78 -22.93 -33.27 4.54
CA PHE A 78 -22.06 -34.45 4.52
C PHE A 78 -22.90 -35.70 4.73
N ASP A 79 -22.94 -36.56 3.73
CA ASP A 79 -23.52 -37.90 3.82
C ASP A 79 -22.71 -38.71 4.85
N PRO A 80 -23.30 -39.21 5.95
CA PRO A 80 -22.59 -39.98 6.96
C PRO A 80 -22.01 -41.32 6.44
N ASP A 81 -22.46 -41.80 5.27
CA ASP A 81 -21.99 -43.02 4.64
C ASP A 81 -20.85 -42.82 3.62
N MET A 82 -20.31 -41.56 3.50
CA MET A 82 -19.19 -41.30 2.58
C MET A 82 -17.95 -42.13 2.91
N THR A 83 -17.40 -42.78 1.92
CA THR A 83 -16.14 -43.47 2.04
C THR A 83 -14.99 -42.52 2.25
N GLY A 84 -13.91 -42.94 2.92
CA GLY A 84 -12.75 -42.06 3.14
C GLY A 84 -12.17 -41.46 1.85
N GLY A 85 -12.35 -42.14 0.69
CA GLY A 85 -11.95 -41.64 -0.63
C GLY A 85 -12.81 -40.48 -1.14
N GLU A 86 -14.12 -40.55 -0.91
CA GLU A 86 -15.06 -39.46 -1.30
C GLU A 86 -14.84 -38.21 -0.46
N ILE A 87 -14.59 -38.36 0.85
CA ILE A 87 -14.23 -37.28 1.72
C ILE A 87 -12.93 -36.62 1.26
N ALA A 88 -11.90 -37.38 0.96
CA ALA A 88 -10.62 -36.85 0.46
C ALA A 88 -10.80 -36.13 -0.89
N PHE A 89 -11.61 -36.65 -1.80
CA PHE A 89 -11.91 -36.01 -3.08
C PHE A 89 -12.69 -34.67 -2.86
N ALA A 90 -13.69 -34.65 -1.99
CA ALA A 90 -14.43 -33.44 -1.65
C ALA A 90 -13.51 -32.36 -1.06
N ILE A 91 -12.61 -32.73 -0.14
CA ILE A 91 -11.63 -31.80 0.45
C ILE A 91 -10.71 -31.23 -0.64
N VAL A 92 -10.21 -32.07 -1.57
CA VAL A 92 -9.37 -31.61 -2.67
C VAL A 92 -10.13 -30.62 -3.57
N CYS A 93 -11.38 -30.92 -3.91
CA CYS A 93 -12.23 -30.00 -4.71
C CYS A 93 -12.44 -28.67 -3.99
N ILE A 94 -12.73 -28.68 -2.69
CA ILE A 94 -12.90 -27.45 -1.87
C ILE A 94 -11.58 -26.65 -1.85
N VAL A 95 -10.44 -27.30 -1.64
CA VAL A 95 -9.13 -26.62 -1.63
C VAL A 95 -8.84 -25.98 -2.99
N ILE A 96 -9.10 -26.69 -4.09
CA ILE A 96 -8.91 -26.13 -5.44
C ILE A 96 -9.86 -24.95 -5.66
N PHE A 97 -11.13 -25.08 -5.29
CA PHE A 97 -12.09 -23.99 -5.41
C PHE A 97 -11.68 -22.74 -4.62
N VAL A 98 -11.29 -22.92 -3.36
CA VAL A 98 -10.79 -21.82 -2.50
C VAL A 98 -9.52 -21.20 -3.08
N ALA A 99 -8.60 -22.00 -3.62
CA ALA A 99 -7.38 -21.50 -4.24
C ALA A 99 -7.68 -20.68 -5.51
N LEU A 100 -8.60 -21.16 -6.37
CA LEU A 100 -9.03 -20.43 -7.57
C LEU A 100 -9.75 -19.13 -7.20
N PHE A 101 -10.64 -19.17 -6.22
CA PHE A 101 -11.34 -17.99 -5.74
C PHE A 101 -10.38 -16.93 -5.17
N ALA A 102 -9.41 -17.39 -4.35
CA ALA A 102 -8.36 -16.53 -3.83
C ALA A 102 -7.48 -15.93 -4.95
N ALA A 103 -7.16 -16.70 -6.00
CA ALA A 103 -6.41 -16.22 -7.15
C ALA A 103 -7.18 -15.14 -7.92
N VAL A 104 -8.49 -15.28 -8.10
CA VAL A 104 -9.34 -14.26 -8.73
C VAL A 104 -9.36 -12.97 -7.90
N ILE A 105 -9.55 -13.07 -6.59
CA ILE A 105 -9.52 -11.90 -5.70
C ILE A 105 -8.17 -11.21 -5.78
N LEU A 106 -7.07 -11.95 -5.76
CA LEU A 106 -5.72 -11.41 -5.88
C LEU A 106 -5.52 -10.69 -7.22
N ALA A 107 -5.96 -11.29 -8.33
CA ALA A 107 -5.89 -10.68 -9.65
C ALA A 107 -6.67 -9.35 -9.72
N LEU A 108 -7.88 -9.32 -9.16
CA LEU A 108 -8.69 -8.11 -9.07
C LEU A 108 -8.02 -7.04 -8.19
N ALA A 109 -7.39 -7.42 -7.07
CA ALA A 109 -6.67 -6.51 -6.22
C ALA A 109 -5.46 -5.89 -6.93
N ILE A 110 -4.68 -6.69 -7.67
CA ILE A 110 -3.55 -6.20 -8.47
C ILE A 110 -4.03 -5.26 -9.57
N LEU A 111 -5.14 -5.58 -10.24
CA LEU A 111 -5.72 -4.74 -11.27
C LEU A 111 -6.21 -3.39 -10.68
N PHE A 112 -6.86 -3.43 -9.54
CA PHE A 112 -7.30 -2.24 -8.82
C PHE A 112 -6.12 -1.34 -8.40
N ASP A 113 -5.05 -1.95 -7.88
CA ASP A 113 -3.82 -1.23 -7.52
C ASP A 113 -3.19 -0.56 -8.74
N ALA A 114 -3.01 -1.30 -9.83
CA ALA A 114 -2.39 -0.80 -11.05
C ALA A 114 -3.19 0.34 -11.70
N LEU A 115 -4.53 0.23 -11.74
CA LEU A 115 -5.39 1.18 -12.45
C LEU A 115 -5.82 2.39 -11.61
N LEU A 116 -5.96 2.25 -10.32
CA LEU A 116 -6.49 3.33 -9.46
C LEU A 116 -5.45 3.86 -8.46
N ILE A 117 -4.80 2.97 -7.71
CA ILE A 117 -3.89 3.40 -6.64
C ILE A 117 -2.62 4.01 -7.22
N ASN A 118 -2.04 3.41 -8.25
CA ASN A 118 -0.79 3.85 -8.82
C ASN A 118 -0.87 5.24 -9.49
N PRO A 119 -1.86 5.56 -10.35
CA PRO A 119 -2.02 6.91 -10.86
C PRO A 119 -2.33 7.94 -9.76
N ALA A 120 -3.18 7.59 -8.80
CA ALA A 120 -3.45 8.46 -7.64
C ALA A 120 -2.19 8.72 -6.82
N MET A 121 -1.31 7.73 -6.67
CA MET A 121 -0.02 7.91 -6.00
C MET A 121 0.86 8.93 -6.73
N VAL A 122 0.97 8.87 -8.05
CA VAL A 122 1.74 9.83 -8.85
C VAL A 122 1.17 11.24 -8.68
N GLY A 123 -0.14 11.42 -8.76
CA GLY A 123 -0.80 12.71 -8.49
C GLY A 123 -0.54 13.24 -7.08
N THR A 124 -0.57 12.37 -6.06
CA THR A 124 -0.23 12.79 -4.69
C THR A 124 1.23 13.20 -4.56
N ARG A 125 2.17 12.53 -5.25
CA ARG A 125 3.60 12.92 -5.28
C ARG A 125 3.78 14.29 -5.94
N ARG A 126 3.05 14.57 -7.02
CA ARG A 126 3.02 15.89 -7.65
C ARG A 126 2.55 16.97 -6.68
N PHE A 127 1.44 16.74 -5.99
CA PHE A 127 0.98 17.68 -4.97
C PHE A 127 2.06 17.98 -3.93
N PHE A 128 2.73 16.96 -3.38
CA PHE A 128 3.78 17.18 -2.37
C PHE A 128 4.98 17.93 -2.94
N LEU A 129 5.38 17.68 -4.19
CA LEU A 129 6.47 18.42 -4.85
C LEU A 129 6.12 19.89 -5.02
N LEU A 130 4.97 20.19 -5.60
CA LEU A 130 4.52 21.57 -5.79
C LEU A 130 4.36 22.29 -4.45
N ASN A 131 3.89 21.59 -3.42
CA ASN A 131 3.70 22.15 -2.09
C ASN A 131 5.01 22.48 -1.36
N LEU A 132 6.17 22.01 -1.84
CA LEU A 132 7.48 22.41 -1.28
C LEU A 132 7.80 23.88 -1.55
N ASN A 133 7.41 24.40 -2.71
CA ASN A 133 7.78 25.74 -3.15
C ASN A 133 6.59 26.70 -3.19
N SER A 134 5.37 26.21 -3.44
CA SER A 134 4.13 26.98 -3.56
C SER A 134 3.00 26.35 -2.74
N LYS A 135 1.82 26.98 -2.71
CA LYS A 135 0.59 26.37 -2.18
C LYS A 135 -0.04 25.52 -3.27
N ALA A 136 0.18 24.20 -3.23
CA ALA A 136 -0.44 23.28 -4.16
C ALA A 136 -1.96 23.19 -3.95
N GLU A 137 -2.68 22.88 -5.03
CA GLU A 137 -4.12 22.63 -5.00
C GLU A 137 -4.40 21.13 -4.91
N VAL A 138 -5.56 20.77 -4.34
CA VAL A 138 -5.97 19.36 -4.19
C VAL A 138 -6.18 18.69 -5.54
N LYS A 139 -6.54 19.45 -6.58
CA LYS A 139 -6.73 18.94 -7.95
C LYS A 139 -5.48 18.25 -8.53
N GLU A 140 -4.28 18.60 -8.05
CA GLU A 140 -3.04 17.97 -8.51
C GLU A 140 -3.00 16.46 -8.25
N VAL A 141 -3.84 15.95 -7.35
CA VAL A 141 -4.00 14.51 -7.10
C VAL A 141 -4.60 13.79 -8.31
N GLY A 142 -5.45 14.48 -9.10
CA GLY A 142 -6.01 13.97 -10.35
C GLY A 142 -5.02 13.87 -11.50
N TYR A 143 -3.87 14.53 -11.42
CA TYR A 143 -2.88 14.59 -12.47
C TYR A 143 -2.51 13.23 -13.08
N GLY A 144 -2.38 12.19 -12.23
CA GLY A 144 -2.04 10.86 -12.70
C GLY A 144 -3.13 10.18 -13.55
N PHE A 145 -4.36 10.69 -13.52
CA PHE A 145 -5.47 10.23 -14.36
C PHE A 145 -5.61 11.06 -15.64
N ASP A 146 -5.27 12.36 -15.55
CA ASP A 146 -5.42 13.31 -16.66
C ASP A 146 -4.24 13.26 -17.63
N SER A 147 -3.03 12.94 -17.14
CA SER A 147 -1.78 13.01 -17.90
C SER A 147 -1.24 11.63 -18.22
N ASN A 148 -1.27 11.22 -19.49
CA ASN A 148 -0.74 9.93 -20.00
C ASN A 148 -0.96 8.73 -19.04
N TYR A 149 -2.20 8.55 -18.61
CA TYR A 149 -2.64 7.54 -17.65
C TYR A 149 -2.08 6.15 -17.93
N LYS A 150 -2.12 5.70 -19.21
CA LYS A 150 -1.66 4.36 -19.60
C LYS A 150 -0.17 4.16 -19.29
N ASN A 151 0.65 5.16 -19.63
CA ASN A 151 2.09 5.08 -19.36
C ASN A 151 2.36 5.06 -17.85
N ILE A 152 1.74 5.97 -17.09
CA ILE A 152 1.87 6.03 -15.63
C ILE A 152 1.48 4.69 -15.00
N ALA A 153 0.30 4.15 -15.33
CA ALA A 153 -0.17 2.88 -14.80
C ALA A 153 0.80 1.73 -15.15
N THR A 154 1.29 1.68 -16.40
CA THR A 154 2.22 0.63 -16.85
C THR A 154 3.56 0.71 -16.12
N VAL A 155 4.18 1.88 -16.05
CA VAL A 155 5.50 2.05 -15.41
C VAL A 155 5.41 1.73 -13.92
N MET A 156 4.37 2.20 -13.25
CA MET A 156 4.14 1.95 -11.83
C MET A 156 3.83 0.47 -11.56
N PHE A 157 3.05 -0.19 -12.42
CA PHE A 157 2.80 -1.64 -12.34
C PHE A 157 4.12 -2.44 -12.44
N TRP A 158 4.99 -2.12 -13.39
CA TRP A 158 6.29 -2.78 -13.50
C TRP A 158 7.18 -2.54 -12.29
N ARG A 159 7.13 -1.32 -11.72
CA ARG A 159 7.83 -1.01 -10.47
C ARG A 159 7.39 -1.94 -9.34
N ASP A 160 6.08 -2.08 -9.13
CA ASP A 160 5.53 -2.90 -8.06
C ASP A 160 5.81 -4.38 -8.29
N LEU A 161 5.65 -4.84 -9.52
CA LEU A 161 5.97 -6.22 -9.91
C LEU A 161 7.44 -6.56 -9.61
N TYR A 162 8.39 -5.68 -9.98
CA TYR A 162 9.80 -5.92 -9.69
C TYR A 162 10.08 -5.93 -8.17
N ILE A 163 9.48 -5.03 -7.41
CA ILE A 163 9.66 -5.02 -5.95
C ILE A 163 9.11 -6.30 -5.33
N VAL A 164 7.93 -6.75 -5.74
CA VAL A 164 7.31 -8.00 -5.26
C VAL A 164 8.18 -9.20 -5.63
N LEU A 165 8.64 -9.29 -6.88
CA LEU A 165 9.47 -10.41 -7.36
C LEU A 165 10.78 -10.52 -6.55
N TRP A 166 11.46 -9.41 -6.31
CA TRP A 166 12.67 -9.39 -5.49
C TRP A 166 12.40 -9.68 -4.01
N SER A 167 11.24 -9.26 -3.50
CA SER A 167 10.82 -9.52 -2.12
C SER A 167 10.46 -11.00 -1.91
N LEU A 168 9.92 -11.64 -2.95
CA LEU A 168 9.58 -13.07 -2.93
C LEU A 168 10.84 -13.95 -2.99
N LEU A 169 11.86 -13.49 -3.73
CA LEU A 169 13.14 -14.20 -3.79
C LEU A 169 13.88 -14.12 -2.44
N LEU A 170 14.01 -12.92 -1.89
CA LEU A 170 14.63 -12.64 -0.58
C LEU A 170 14.14 -11.30 -0.05
N ILE A 171 13.81 -11.21 1.24
CA ILE A 171 13.30 -9.99 1.89
C ILE A 171 14.29 -8.84 1.79
N ILE A 172 15.59 -9.09 2.03
CA ILE A 172 16.63 -8.03 2.03
C ILE A 172 16.80 -7.39 0.65
N PRO A 173 16.99 -8.13 -0.46
CA PRO A 173 17.03 -7.54 -1.80
C PRO A 173 15.75 -6.79 -2.17
N GLY A 174 14.57 -7.28 -1.75
CA GLY A 174 13.30 -6.58 -1.95
C GLY A 174 13.29 -5.19 -1.32
N ILE A 175 13.77 -5.07 -0.08
CA ILE A 175 13.92 -3.78 0.59
C ILE A 175 14.89 -2.87 -0.17
N VAL A 176 16.06 -3.37 -0.58
CA VAL A 176 17.05 -2.59 -1.33
C VAL A 176 16.45 -2.08 -2.65
N LYS A 177 15.70 -2.92 -3.38
CA LYS A 177 15.03 -2.54 -4.63
C LYS A 177 13.88 -1.55 -4.40
N SER A 178 13.16 -1.63 -3.31
CA SER A 178 12.13 -0.64 -2.96
C SER A 178 12.72 0.76 -2.78
N TYR A 179 13.92 0.88 -2.19
CA TYR A 179 14.64 2.15 -2.12
C TYR A 179 15.16 2.60 -3.49
N GLU A 180 15.64 1.68 -4.32
CA GLU A 180 16.15 1.97 -5.66
C GLU A 180 15.07 2.55 -6.58
N TYR A 181 13.83 2.05 -6.50
CA TYR A 181 12.71 2.47 -7.33
C TYR A 181 11.82 3.53 -6.68
N ARG A 182 12.23 4.07 -5.53
CA ARG A 182 11.43 5.02 -4.75
C ARG A 182 11.12 6.31 -5.49
N MET A 183 12.03 6.76 -6.38
CA MET A 183 11.90 8.04 -7.06
C MET A 183 11.02 7.98 -8.33
N ILE A 184 10.67 6.79 -8.83
CA ILE A 184 9.89 6.62 -10.06
C ILE A 184 8.57 7.40 -10.02
N ALA A 185 7.82 7.33 -8.93
CA ALA A 185 6.56 8.04 -8.80
C ALA A 185 6.71 9.57 -8.84
N TYR A 186 7.84 10.11 -8.40
CA TYR A 186 8.16 11.54 -8.50
C TYR A 186 8.61 11.93 -9.90
N LEU A 187 9.37 11.08 -10.58
CA LEU A 187 9.78 11.29 -11.97
C LEU A 187 8.57 11.35 -12.89
N LEU A 188 7.62 10.42 -12.74
CA LEU A 188 6.36 10.42 -13.50
C LEU A 188 5.44 11.60 -13.13
N ALA A 189 5.52 12.10 -11.89
CA ALA A 189 4.80 13.30 -11.47
C ALA A 189 5.32 14.57 -12.16
N GLU A 190 6.58 14.61 -12.57
CA GLU A 190 7.16 15.72 -13.37
C GLU A 190 7.03 15.47 -14.86
N ASN A 191 7.33 14.26 -15.33
CA ASN A 191 7.22 13.88 -16.73
C ASN A 191 6.41 12.58 -16.91
N PRO A 192 5.10 12.67 -17.23
CA PRO A 192 4.22 11.52 -17.39
C PRO A 192 4.51 10.72 -18.65
N ASN A 193 5.28 11.27 -19.60
CA ASN A 193 5.64 10.64 -20.87
C ASN A 193 6.94 9.82 -20.79
N MET A 194 7.64 9.88 -19.64
CA MET A 194 8.89 9.14 -19.43
C MET A 194 8.69 7.64 -19.62
N THR A 195 9.56 7.03 -20.42
CA THR A 195 9.50 5.58 -20.65
C THR A 195 9.85 4.79 -19.41
N LYS A 196 9.42 3.52 -19.37
CA LYS A 196 9.74 2.63 -18.25
C LYS A 196 11.25 2.57 -17.99
N ASP A 197 12.04 2.34 -19.03
CA ASP A 197 13.48 2.13 -18.90
C ASP A 197 14.21 3.40 -18.44
N GLU A 198 13.80 4.57 -18.93
CA GLU A 198 14.29 5.86 -18.45
C GLU A 198 13.96 6.10 -16.97
N ALA A 199 12.70 5.92 -16.58
CA ALA A 199 12.26 6.11 -15.19
C ALA A 199 13.03 5.21 -14.23
N PHE A 200 13.25 3.94 -14.61
CA PHE A 200 14.03 2.99 -13.81
C PHE A 200 15.51 3.34 -13.77
N ALA A 201 16.12 3.74 -14.90
CA ALA A 201 17.53 4.12 -14.99
C ALA A 201 17.80 5.36 -14.13
N ILE A 202 17.00 6.42 -14.28
CA ILE A 202 17.14 7.67 -13.53
C ILE A 202 16.92 7.44 -12.03
N SER A 203 15.89 6.68 -11.65
CA SER A 203 15.63 6.38 -10.23
C SER A 203 16.80 5.63 -9.59
N ARG A 204 17.38 4.63 -10.27
CA ARG A 204 18.56 3.90 -9.80
C ARG A 204 19.73 4.84 -9.59
N GLN A 205 20.00 5.70 -10.55
CA GLN A 205 21.11 6.65 -10.50
C GLN A 205 20.93 7.68 -9.38
N MET A 206 19.72 8.22 -9.21
CA MET A 206 19.42 9.15 -8.11
C MET A 206 19.65 8.51 -6.73
N MET A 207 19.35 7.22 -6.61
CA MET A 207 19.46 6.49 -5.35
C MET A 207 20.80 5.80 -5.16
N ASP A 208 21.70 5.87 -6.14
CA ASP A 208 23.04 5.29 -6.00
C ASP A 208 23.83 6.02 -4.91
N GLY A 209 24.46 5.25 -4.01
CA GLY A 209 25.13 5.80 -2.83
C GLY A 209 24.23 6.51 -1.80
N GLN A 210 22.92 6.68 -2.08
CA GLN A 210 21.98 7.38 -1.19
C GLN A 210 21.02 6.44 -0.44
N LYS A 211 20.94 5.15 -0.82
CA LYS A 211 19.99 4.18 -0.27
C LYS A 211 20.09 4.08 1.25
N TRP A 212 21.31 3.97 1.78
CA TRP A 212 21.54 3.90 3.22
C TRP A 212 21.13 5.19 3.95
N LYS A 213 21.45 6.34 3.39
CA LYS A 213 21.06 7.63 3.99
C LYS A 213 19.53 7.80 4.00
N ALA A 214 18.85 7.37 2.94
CA ALA A 214 17.39 7.36 2.86
C ALA A 214 16.77 6.39 3.88
N PHE A 215 17.35 5.20 4.06
CA PHE A 215 16.96 4.26 5.11
C PHE A 215 17.08 4.87 6.50
N VAL A 216 18.22 5.51 6.82
CA VAL A 216 18.44 6.19 8.11
C VAL A 216 17.50 7.38 8.29
N LEU A 217 17.12 8.07 7.20
CA LEU A 217 16.08 9.10 7.24
C LEU A 217 14.74 8.49 7.67
N ASP A 218 14.33 7.36 7.09
CA ASP A 218 13.09 6.66 7.45
C ASP A 218 13.14 6.13 8.88
N LEU A 219 14.28 5.61 9.31
CA LEU A 219 14.53 5.16 10.70
C LEU A 219 14.32 6.31 11.70
N SER A 220 14.68 7.54 11.33
CA SER A 220 14.49 8.72 12.18
C SER A 220 13.03 9.10 12.44
N PHE A 221 12.07 8.49 11.73
CA PHE A 221 10.63 8.60 11.97
C PHE A 221 10.08 7.50 12.87
N ILE A 222 10.87 6.46 13.21
CA ILE A 222 10.39 5.35 14.05
C ILE A 222 9.92 5.84 15.42
N GLY A 223 10.65 6.76 16.06
CA GLY A 223 10.24 7.33 17.35
C GLY A 223 8.84 7.97 17.27
N TRP A 224 8.55 8.69 16.20
CA TRP A 224 7.24 9.29 15.95
C TRP A 224 6.17 8.23 15.69
N LYS A 225 6.51 7.12 15.03
CA LYS A 225 5.59 5.99 14.81
C LYS A 225 5.25 5.29 16.12
N LEU A 226 6.24 5.07 16.99
CA LEU A 226 6.02 4.50 18.32
C LEU A 226 5.09 5.39 19.16
N LEU A 227 5.34 6.71 19.17
CA LEU A 227 4.47 7.66 19.85
C LEU A 227 3.04 7.67 19.27
N SER A 228 2.90 7.40 17.96
CA SER A 228 1.60 7.29 17.31
C SER A 228 0.79 6.08 17.79
N VAL A 229 1.43 4.99 18.19
CA VAL A 229 0.74 3.83 18.77
C VAL A 229 0.09 4.21 20.10
N LEU A 230 0.78 5.00 20.95
CA LEU A 230 0.22 5.51 22.20
C LEU A 230 -1.03 6.39 21.99
N THR A 231 -1.09 7.11 20.87
CA THR A 231 -2.21 8.01 20.55
C THR A 231 -3.26 7.35 19.64
N LEU A 232 -3.36 6.00 19.63
CA LEU A 232 -4.29 5.23 18.79
C LEU A 232 -4.23 5.62 17.30
N GLY A 233 -3.05 6.03 16.81
CA GLY A 233 -2.83 6.40 15.41
C GLY A 233 -3.21 7.83 15.03
N ILE A 234 -3.81 8.62 15.93
CA ILE A 234 -4.19 10.02 15.65
C ILE A 234 -2.97 10.85 15.24
N LEU A 235 -1.88 10.77 16.02
CA LEU A 235 -0.64 11.48 15.72
C LEU A 235 -0.04 11.06 14.35
N SER A 236 -0.14 9.79 14.00
CA SER A 236 0.31 9.28 12.69
C SER A 236 -0.42 9.95 11.55
N THR A 237 -1.74 10.04 11.64
CA THR A 237 -2.60 10.54 10.58
C THR A 237 -2.46 12.05 10.37
N PHE A 238 -2.49 12.81 11.45
CA PHE A 238 -2.52 14.27 11.36
C PHE A 238 -1.13 14.93 11.28
N TYR A 239 -0.09 14.26 11.76
CA TYR A 239 1.24 14.86 11.78
C TYR A 239 2.32 14.01 11.11
N VAL A 240 2.49 12.74 11.48
CA VAL A 240 3.65 11.95 11.05
C VAL A 240 3.62 11.65 9.56
N LYS A 241 2.47 11.19 9.03
CA LYS A 241 2.32 10.88 7.59
C LYS A 241 2.48 12.13 6.71
N PRO A 242 1.78 13.26 6.96
CA PRO A 242 1.99 14.50 6.22
C PRO A 242 3.45 14.97 6.23
N TYR A 243 4.06 14.95 7.41
CA TYR A 243 5.45 15.37 7.59
C TYR A 243 6.43 14.46 6.84
N LYS A 244 6.21 13.14 6.89
CA LYS A 244 7.04 12.17 6.15
C LYS A 244 6.89 12.36 4.64
N ASN A 245 5.68 12.48 4.11
CA ASN A 245 5.44 12.68 2.69
C ASN A 245 6.11 13.96 2.17
N MET A 246 6.05 15.06 2.95
CA MET A 246 6.77 16.29 2.63
C MET A 246 8.30 16.11 2.68
N THR A 247 8.81 15.31 3.63
CA THR A 247 10.25 15.01 3.72
C THR A 247 10.71 14.16 2.54
N ASP A 248 9.89 13.20 2.08
CA ASP A 248 10.17 12.39 0.90
C ASP A 248 10.21 13.23 -0.38
N ALA A 249 9.31 14.19 -0.52
CA ALA A 249 9.33 15.15 -1.63
C ALA A 249 10.58 16.05 -1.58
N ALA A 250 10.96 16.53 -0.40
CA ALA A 250 12.19 17.31 -0.22
C ALA A 250 13.45 16.47 -0.53
N LEU A 251 13.44 15.17 -0.22
CA LEU A 251 14.53 14.25 -0.58
C LEU A 251 14.65 14.14 -2.11
N TYR A 252 13.54 13.93 -2.82
CA TYR A 252 13.56 13.89 -4.29
C TYR A 252 14.13 15.17 -4.89
N GLU A 253 13.66 16.34 -4.46
CA GLU A 253 14.17 17.63 -4.94
C GLU A 253 15.68 17.80 -4.67
N ALA A 254 16.14 17.40 -3.50
CA ALA A 254 17.56 17.45 -3.16
C ALA A 254 18.41 16.50 -4.01
N LEU A 255 17.91 15.31 -4.32
CA LEU A 255 18.59 14.35 -5.20
C LEU A 255 18.62 14.86 -6.65
N LYS A 256 17.53 15.44 -7.13
CA LYS A 256 17.43 16.06 -8.45
C LYS A 256 18.49 17.16 -8.60
N ASN A 257 18.60 18.05 -7.63
CA ASN A 257 19.52 19.19 -7.68
C ASN A 257 21.01 18.78 -7.52
N ASN A 258 21.29 17.60 -6.96
CA ASN A 258 22.66 17.11 -6.73
C ASN A 258 23.26 16.30 -7.90
N GLY A 259 22.73 16.41 -9.10
CA GLY A 259 23.33 15.80 -10.30
C GLY A 259 22.39 14.98 -11.18
N ALA A 260 21.19 14.64 -10.73
CA ALA A 260 20.23 13.92 -11.56
C ALA A 260 19.50 14.85 -12.56
N ALA A 261 19.57 16.17 -12.39
CA ALA A 261 18.99 17.16 -13.31
C ALA A 261 19.51 17.06 -14.74
N ALA A 262 20.74 16.55 -14.93
CA ALA A 262 21.34 16.37 -16.25
C ALA A 262 20.70 15.26 -17.10
N TYR A 263 19.88 14.40 -16.50
CA TYR A 263 19.30 13.22 -17.14
C TYR A 263 17.78 13.28 -17.29
N ILE A 264 17.13 14.32 -16.77
CA ILE A 264 15.69 14.52 -16.97
C ILE A 264 15.53 15.30 -18.27
N PRO A 265 14.92 14.72 -19.33
CA PRO A 265 14.64 15.45 -20.56
C PRO A 265 13.83 16.71 -20.20
N GLN A 266 14.34 17.87 -20.55
CA GLN A 266 13.58 19.11 -20.48
C GLN A 266 12.63 19.06 -21.68
N GLU A 267 11.31 19.08 -21.42
CA GLU A 267 10.34 19.29 -22.49
C GLU A 267 10.60 20.69 -23.07
N GLU A 268 11.03 20.74 -24.36
CA GLU A 268 11.05 21.96 -25.16
C GLU A 268 9.63 22.37 -25.58
#